data_a45bfc8291b67c91e03923c3a702be28
#
_entry.id   a45bfc8291b67c91e03923c3a702be28
#
_cell.length_a   1.000
_cell.length_b   1.000
_cell.length_c   1.000
_cell.angle_alpha   90.00
_cell.angle_beta   90.00
_cell.angle_gamma   90.00
#
_symmetry.space_group_name_H-M   'P 1'
#
loop_
_entity.id
_entity.type
_entity.pdbx_description
1 polymer ?
#
loop_
_entity_poly.entity_id
_entity_poly.type
_entity_poly.pdbx_seq_one_letter_code
_entity_poly.pdbx_strand_id
1 'polypeptide(L)'
;MSDHFDLVVVGTGAAASSVAYPCREAGWSVAVVDDRPFGGTCANRGCDPKKVLVGAADVRDWARHMHGHGVRGADLHIDWPELMRFKRTFTDPVPRNREQGFEAAGIRAFHGLARFVAPDTMEIGSVSITASHFAIAAGAAPVRLGIPGEEFLIHSDQFLDLEHLPESLIFAGGGYIAFEFAHLAVRAGSRVTILHRGARPLEAFDADLVSRLVVHSRRAGIDIHLNTTVQKIEGGGGVRVSTSTGAFAAAAAVHAAGRAPKIEALNLAAAGVEASPRGVKVNEFLQSVSNPRVYAAGDAAASGPALTPVAGYEGRIVAANLLRGNHQRTNYQGVASTVFSLPPLACCGLTEEAARKQGLDIDVHQADTSGWYTSRRVAEECSAYKVLVERKTGRIAGAHILGAGAEEHISLFALAMRHGLTADQIKEPLYAYPSHSSNTQYMV
;
A
#
# COMPACT_ATOMS: atom_id res chain seq x y z
N MET A 1 -4.42 8.57 40.25
CA MET A 1 -4.75 9.73 39.39
C MET A 1 -4.50 9.26 37.95
N SER A 2 -5.46 9.44 37.05
CA SER A 2 -5.25 9.16 35.63
C SER A 2 -4.30 10.18 35.04
N ASP A 3 -3.31 9.71 34.26
CA ASP A 3 -2.42 10.63 33.53
C ASP A 3 -3.26 11.41 32.50
N HIS A 4 -3.10 12.74 32.45
CA HIS A 4 -3.76 13.61 31.47
C HIS A 4 -2.75 14.09 30.42
N PHE A 5 -3.15 14.03 29.14
CA PHE A 5 -2.36 14.49 28.01
C PHE A 5 -3.12 15.54 27.18
N ASP A 6 -2.41 16.43 26.51
CA ASP A 6 -3.01 17.30 25.51
C ASP A 6 -3.46 16.47 24.29
N LEU A 7 -2.66 15.42 23.95
CA LEU A 7 -2.92 14.56 22.81
C LEU A 7 -2.54 13.09 23.10
N VAL A 8 -3.46 12.19 22.77
CA VAL A 8 -3.18 10.75 22.66
C VAL A 8 -3.29 10.32 21.18
N VAL A 9 -2.25 9.67 20.67
CA VAL A 9 -2.21 9.16 19.30
C VAL A 9 -2.29 7.63 19.34
N VAL A 10 -3.29 7.06 18.67
CA VAL A 10 -3.48 5.60 18.57
C VAL A 10 -2.77 5.09 17.31
N GLY A 11 -1.69 4.33 17.51
CA GLY A 11 -0.78 3.86 16.49
C GLY A 11 0.59 4.50 16.57
N THR A 12 1.58 3.88 15.90
CA THR A 12 2.99 4.34 15.86
C THR A 12 3.57 4.37 14.44
N GLY A 13 2.70 4.25 13.43
CA GLY A 13 3.07 4.26 12.00
C GLY A 13 3.30 5.68 11.45
N ALA A 14 3.30 5.79 10.12
CA ALA A 14 3.60 7.04 9.40
C ALA A 14 2.67 8.19 9.78
N ALA A 15 1.33 7.95 9.82
CA ALA A 15 0.38 8.98 10.23
C ALA A 15 0.61 9.41 11.68
N ALA A 16 0.74 8.45 12.60
CA ALA A 16 0.93 8.71 14.04
C ALA A 16 2.19 9.55 14.30
N SER A 17 3.32 9.20 13.71
CA SER A 17 4.56 9.97 13.84
C SER A 17 4.41 11.39 13.31
N SER A 18 3.72 11.55 12.16
CA SER A 18 3.49 12.86 11.54
C SER A 18 2.53 13.76 12.35
N VAL A 19 1.78 13.18 13.30
CA VAL A 19 0.96 13.93 14.27
C VAL A 19 1.75 14.20 15.55
N ALA A 20 2.35 13.15 16.12
CA ALA A 20 2.90 13.19 17.47
C ALA A 20 4.09 14.16 17.61
N TYR A 21 5.07 14.09 16.71
CA TYR A 21 6.27 14.92 16.78
C TYR A 21 5.97 16.43 16.70
N PRO A 22 5.22 16.94 15.71
CA PRO A 22 4.94 18.39 15.63
C PRO A 22 4.14 18.91 16.83
N CYS A 23 3.18 18.13 17.36
CA CYS A 23 2.44 18.51 18.55
C CYS A 23 3.36 18.55 19.78
N ARG A 24 4.28 17.61 19.92
CA ARG A 24 5.28 17.61 21.00
C ARG A 24 6.25 18.78 20.89
N GLU A 25 6.75 19.07 19.69
CA GLU A 25 7.62 20.24 19.40
C GLU A 25 6.92 21.56 19.74
N ALA A 26 5.61 21.62 19.60
CA ALA A 26 4.79 22.77 20.00
C ALA A 26 4.56 22.86 21.53
N GLY A 27 5.16 21.95 22.33
CA GLY A 27 5.06 21.97 23.78
C GLY A 27 3.94 21.15 24.40
N TRP A 28 3.14 20.44 23.60
CA TRP A 28 2.05 19.60 24.12
C TRP A 28 2.58 18.37 24.86
N SER A 29 1.84 17.93 25.87
CA SER A 29 2.01 16.61 26.46
C SER A 29 1.37 15.57 25.53
N VAL A 30 2.23 14.67 24.97
CA VAL A 30 1.81 13.70 23.93
C VAL A 30 2.09 12.28 24.41
N ALA A 31 1.09 11.40 24.22
CA ALA A 31 1.26 9.97 24.34
C ALA A 31 0.98 9.26 23.02
N VAL A 32 1.69 8.16 22.75
CA VAL A 32 1.43 7.22 21.66
C VAL A 32 1.08 5.85 22.21
N VAL A 33 0.19 5.12 21.57
CA VAL A 33 -0.18 3.76 21.99
C VAL A 33 -0.27 2.83 20.79
N ASP A 34 0.31 1.64 20.90
CA ASP A 34 0.20 0.58 19.88
C ASP A 34 0.15 -0.80 20.56
N ASP A 35 -0.65 -1.72 20.04
CA ASP A 35 -0.74 -3.11 20.49
C ASP A 35 0.25 -4.03 19.75
N ARG A 36 1.01 -3.49 18.79
CA ARG A 36 2.00 -4.19 17.98
C ARG A 36 3.38 -3.50 18.09
N PRO A 37 4.46 -4.16 17.65
CA PRO A 37 5.79 -3.53 17.61
C PRO A 37 5.76 -2.17 16.93
N PHE A 38 6.38 -1.17 17.56
CA PHE A 38 6.35 0.23 17.13
C PHE A 38 6.93 0.45 15.73
N GLY A 39 6.44 1.46 15.01
CA GLY A 39 6.84 1.78 13.63
C GLY A 39 5.77 1.51 12.58
N GLY A 40 4.69 0.83 12.97
CA GLY A 40 3.55 0.56 12.08
C GLY A 40 3.81 -0.52 11.04
N THR A 41 2.86 -0.69 10.11
CA THR A 41 2.89 -1.76 9.12
C THR A 41 3.99 -1.55 8.08
N CYS A 42 4.13 -0.35 7.52
CA CYS A 42 5.02 -0.08 6.39
C CYS A 42 6.47 -0.50 6.67
N ALA A 43 7.06 0.01 7.76
CA ALA A 43 8.46 -0.21 8.07
C ALA A 43 8.76 -1.62 8.61
N ASN A 44 7.85 -2.20 9.40
CA ASN A 44 8.11 -3.50 10.03
C ASN A 44 7.73 -4.70 9.15
N ARG A 45 6.58 -4.61 8.45
CA ARG A 45 5.88 -5.78 7.87
C ARG A 45 5.04 -5.44 6.62
N GLY A 46 5.46 -4.43 5.87
CA GLY A 46 4.74 -3.94 4.67
C GLY A 46 5.67 -3.51 3.55
N CYS A 47 5.65 -2.21 3.24
CA CYS A 47 6.33 -1.66 2.06
C CYS A 47 7.84 -1.90 2.06
N ASP A 48 8.51 -1.59 3.19
CA ASP A 48 9.97 -1.62 3.27
C ASP A 48 10.52 -3.04 3.15
N PRO A 49 10.12 -4.02 4.01
CA PRO A 49 10.58 -5.39 3.84
C PRO A 49 10.22 -5.99 2.49
N LYS A 50 9.01 -5.72 1.98
CA LYS A 50 8.59 -6.19 0.67
C LYS A 50 9.53 -5.66 -0.44
N LYS A 51 9.86 -4.37 -0.43
CA LYS A 51 10.71 -3.77 -1.48
C LYS A 51 12.14 -4.31 -1.43
N VAL A 52 12.67 -4.66 -0.24
CA VAL A 52 13.95 -5.37 -0.12
C VAL A 52 13.91 -6.71 -0.85
N LEU A 53 12.83 -7.50 -0.63
CA LEU A 53 12.69 -8.80 -1.27
C LEU A 53 12.48 -8.68 -2.80
N VAL A 54 11.70 -7.71 -3.24
CA VAL A 54 11.48 -7.42 -4.68
C VAL A 54 12.79 -7.06 -5.36
N GLY A 55 13.72 -6.35 -4.70
CA GLY A 55 15.02 -6.02 -5.26
C GLY A 55 15.84 -7.25 -5.71
N ALA A 56 15.79 -8.35 -4.96
CA ALA A 56 16.45 -9.60 -5.38
C ALA A 56 15.76 -10.24 -6.60
N ALA A 57 14.42 -10.17 -6.64
CA ALA A 57 13.65 -10.65 -7.77
C ALA A 57 13.90 -9.81 -9.05
N ASP A 58 14.05 -8.48 -8.89
CA ASP A 58 14.44 -7.56 -9.98
C ASP A 58 15.79 -7.97 -10.59
N VAL A 59 16.83 -8.19 -9.76
CA VAL A 59 18.15 -8.59 -10.22
C VAL A 59 18.09 -9.89 -11.04
N ARG A 60 17.36 -10.89 -10.55
CA ARG A 60 17.16 -12.16 -11.24
C ARG A 60 16.45 -12.00 -12.59
N ASP A 61 15.40 -11.18 -12.61
CA ASP A 61 14.60 -10.90 -13.82
C ASP A 61 15.44 -10.16 -14.87
N TRP A 62 16.21 -9.16 -14.46
CA TRP A 62 17.11 -8.44 -15.34
C TRP A 62 18.20 -9.34 -15.95
N ALA A 63 18.82 -10.19 -15.13
CA ALA A 63 19.80 -11.16 -15.63
C ALA A 63 19.18 -12.11 -16.67
N ARG A 64 17.93 -12.55 -16.44
CA ARG A 64 17.20 -13.40 -17.36
C ARG A 64 16.86 -12.69 -18.68
N HIS A 65 16.37 -11.45 -18.63
CA HIS A 65 16.07 -10.64 -19.81
C HIS A 65 17.32 -10.37 -20.64
N MET A 66 18.44 -10.10 -19.99
CA MET A 66 19.71 -9.81 -20.68
C MET A 66 20.48 -11.06 -21.11
N HIS A 67 19.96 -12.28 -20.87
CA HIS A 67 20.56 -13.50 -21.35
C HIS A 67 20.62 -13.54 -22.88
N GLY A 68 21.79 -13.81 -23.45
CA GLY A 68 22.00 -13.71 -24.89
C GLY A 68 22.24 -12.28 -25.42
N HIS A 69 22.09 -11.27 -24.56
CA HIS A 69 22.34 -9.86 -24.85
C HIS A 69 23.59 -9.33 -24.11
N GLY A 70 24.61 -10.16 -23.97
CA GLY A 70 25.87 -9.82 -23.32
C GLY A 70 26.00 -10.32 -21.89
N VAL A 71 24.92 -10.80 -21.28
CA VAL A 71 24.91 -11.40 -19.93
C VAL A 71 24.88 -12.93 -20.07
N ARG A 72 25.76 -13.61 -19.35
CA ARG A 72 25.78 -15.07 -19.19
C ARG A 72 25.49 -15.43 -17.73
N GLY A 73 25.02 -16.66 -17.46
CA GLY A 73 24.66 -17.07 -16.10
C GLY A 73 23.27 -16.58 -15.70
N ALA A 74 22.27 -16.73 -16.59
CA ALA A 74 20.88 -16.36 -16.34
C ALA A 74 20.21 -17.16 -15.21
N ASP A 75 20.81 -18.24 -14.74
CA ASP A 75 20.29 -19.12 -13.69
C ASP A 75 20.63 -18.60 -12.29
N LEU A 76 20.43 -17.31 -12.06
CA LEU A 76 20.55 -16.76 -10.72
C LEU A 76 19.49 -17.38 -9.82
N HIS A 77 19.93 -17.87 -8.67
CA HIS A 77 19.09 -18.46 -7.66
C HIS A 77 18.92 -17.46 -6.49
N ILE A 78 17.69 -17.32 -5.99
CA ILE A 78 17.42 -16.55 -4.77
C ILE A 78 17.57 -17.52 -3.59
N ASP A 79 18.60 -17.33 -2.78
CA ASP A 79 18.72 -17.99 -1.47
C ASP A 79 17.76 -17.28 -0.51
N TRP A 80 16.59 -17.87 -0.30
CA TRP A 80 15.56 -17.27 0.53
C TRP A 80 15.99 -17.01 1.98
N PRO A 81 16.62 -17.97 2.70
CA PRO A 81 17.11 -17.72 4.05
C PRO A 81 18.14 -16.57 4.13
N GLU A 82 19.05 -16.46 3.14
CA GLU A 82 20.02 -15.36 3.09
C GLU A 82 19.33 -14.02 2.82
N LEU A 83 18.39 -13.98 1.89
CA LEU A 83 17.60 -12.80 1.58
C LEU A 83 16.78 -12.35 2.79
N MET A 84 16.21 -13.28 3.55
CA MET A 84 15.49 -12.98 4.79
C MET A 84 16.41 -12.42 5.88
N ARG A 85 17.63 -12.91 6.02
CA ARG A 85 18.62 -12.30 6.92
C ARG A 85 18.94 -10.86 6.51
N PHE A 86 19.14 -10.62 5.21
CA PHE A 86 19.35 -9.26 4.69
C PHE A 86 18.14 -8.36 4.96
N LYS A 87 16.91 -8.81 4.67
CA LYS A 87 15.67 -8.07 4.96
C LYS A 87 15.58 -7.69 6.43
N ARG A 88 15.95 -8.58 7.35
CA ARG A 88 15.91 -8.31 8.80
C ARG A 88 16.83 -7.18 9.23
N THR A 89 17.93 -6.93 8.53
CA THR A 89 18.79 -5.76 8.83
C THR A 89 18.06 -4.43 8.71
N PHE A 90 16.99 -4.38 7.90
CA PHE A 90 16.11 -3.21 7.74
C PHE A 90 14.98 -3.17 8.76
N THR A 91 14.43 -4.33 9.14
CA THR A 91 13.18 -4.40 9.92
C THR A 91 13.41 -4.55 11.43
N ASP A 92 14.36 -5.37 11.85
CA ASP A 92 14.57 -5.68 13.27
C ASP A 92 14.91 -4.46 14.14
N PRO A 93 15.66 -3.45 13.66
CA PRO A 93 15.94 -2.26 14.45
C PRO A 93 14.74 -1.31 14.59
N VAL A 94 13.73 -1.42 13.71
CA VAL A 94 12.65 -0.41 13.58
C VAL A 94 11.87 -0.22 14.89
N PRO A 95 11.37 -1.28 15.58
CA PRO A 95 10.56 -1.09 16.78
C PRO A 95 11.31 -0.34 17.86
N ARG A 96 12.52 -0.78 18.16
CA ARG A 96 13.39 -0.16 19.17
C ARG A 96 13.75 1.28 18.81
N ASN A 97 14.18 1.53 17.57
CA ASN A 97 14.55 2.87 17.13
C ASN A 97 13.37 3.83 17.18
N ARG A 98 12.17 3.34 16.83
CA ARG A 98 10.95 4.15 16.88
C ARG A 98 10.56 4.51 18.31
N GLU A 99 10.60 3.57 19.21
CA GLU A 99 10.30 3.78 20.63
C GLU A 99 11.29 4.76 21.25
N GLN A 100 12.58 4.53 21.08
CA GLN A 100 13.64 5.45 21.54
C GLN A 100 13.48 6.86 20.95
N GLY A 101 13.04 6.97 19.68
CA GLY A 101 12.76 8.27 19.06
C GLY A 101 11.62 9.02 19.73
N PHE A 102 10.53 8.33 20.11
CA PHE A 102 9.44 8.94 20.87
C PHE A 102 9.89 9.34 22.28
N GLU A 103 10.59 8.48 22.99
CA GLU A 103 11.12 8.76 24.33
C GLU A 103 12.08 9.96 24.32
N ALA A 104 13.03 10.00 23.37
CA ALA A 104 13.99 11.10 23.24
C ALA A 104 13.30 12.45 22.94
N ALA A 105 12.15 12.43 22.26
CA ALA A 105 11.32 13.61 22.03
C ALA A 105 10.46 13.97 23.26
N GLY A 106 10.45 13.15 24.33
CA GLY A 106 9.58 13.32 25.50
C GLY A 106 8.11 12.96 25.22
N ILE A 107 7.85 12.09 24.24
CA ILE A 107 6.54 11.51 23.96
C ILE A 107 6.42 10.22 24.78
N ARG A 108 5.33 10.09 25.55
CA ARG A 108 5.13 8.89 26.37
C ARG A 108 4.61 7.73 25.55
N ALA A 109 5.26 6.59 25.62
CA ALA A 109 4.92 5.38 24.89
C ALA A 109 4.12 4.40 25.77
N PHE A 110 3.02 3.85 25.22
CA PHE A 110 2.22 2.82 25.85
C PHE A 110 2.12 1.61 24.91
N HIS A 111 2.31 0.41 25.47
CA HIS A 111 2.11 -0.85 24.77
C HIS A 111 0.79 -1.48 25.19
N GLY A 112 -0.06 -1.79 24.24
CA GLY A 112 -1.33 -2.48 24.47
C GLY A 112 -2.46 -2.01 23.58
N LEU A 113 -3.56 -2.74 23.68
CA LEU A 113 -4.78 -2.42 22.98
C LEU A 113 -5.48 -1.24 23.68
N ALA A 114 -5.64 -0.15 22.95
CA ALA A 114 -6.35 1.03 23.42
C ALA A 114 -7.84 0.90 23.13
N ARG A 115 -8.70 1.34 24.08
CA ARG A 115 -10.14 1.43 23.87
C ARG A 115 -10.73 2.64 24.59
N PHE A 116 -11.66 3.31 23.99
CA PHE A 116 -12.42 4.38 24.65
C PHE A 116 -13.40 3.81 25.68
N VAL A 117 -13.48 4.49 26.83
CA VAL A 117 -14.47 4.20 27.89
C VAL A 117 -15.35 5.43 28.17
N ALA A 118 -14.91 6.62 27.74
CA ALA A 118 -15.65 7.88 27.76
C ALA A 118 -15.18 8.80 26.61
N PRO A 119 -15.83 9.93 26.34
CA PRO A 119 -15.45 10.86 25.27
C PRO A 119 -14.03 11.42 25.35
N ASP A 120 -13.43 11.43 26.52
CA ASP A 120 -12.09 11.96 26.82
C ASP A 120 -11.19 10.96 27.55
N THR A 121 -11.62 9.70 27.68
CA THR A 121 -10.93 8.68 28.47
C THR A 121 -10.69 7.41 27.66
N MET A 122 -9.46 6.92 27.73
CA MET A 122 -9.02 5.69 27.06
C MET A 122 -8.37 4.75 28.07
N GLU A 123 -8.67 3.46 27.94
CA GLU A 123 -7.98 2.38 28.67
C GLU A 123 -6.97 1.67 27.77
N ILE A 124 -5.81 1.34 28.35
CA ILE A 124 -4.75 0.56 27.73
C ILE A 124 -4.37 -0.54 28.75
N GLY A 125 -4.94 -1.73 28.58
CA GLY A 125 -4.86 -2.78 29.58
C GLY A 125 -5.49 -2.32 30.91
N SER A 126 -4.69 -2.24 31.98
CA SER A 126 -5.12 -1.76 33.30
C SER A 126 -4.91 -0.24 33.53
N VAL A 127 -4.31 0.45 32.57
CA VAL A 127 -3.99 1.89 32.68
C VAL A 127 -5.13 2.70 32.07
N SER A 128 -5.64 3.69 32.82
CA SER A 128 -6.61 4.65 32.32
C SER A 128 -5.93 6.01 32.12
N ILE A 129 -6.09 6.60 30.95
CA ILE A 129 -5.55 7.92 30.58
C ILE A 129 -6.66 8.82 30.06
N THR A 130 -6.50 10.12 30.26
CA THR A 130 -7.42 11.13 29.70
C THR A 130 -6.66 12.04 28.74
N ALA A 131 -7.38 12.62 27.77
CA ALA A 131 -6.77 13.59 26.88
C ALA A 131 -7.74 14.68 26.42
N SER A 132 -7.17 15.85 26.11
CA SER A 132 -7.90 16.95 25.47
C SER A 132 -8.27 16.61 24.03
N HIS A 133 -7.37 15.90 23.32
CA HIS A 133 -7.54 15.48 21.93
C HIS A 133 -7.03 14.04 21.70
N PHE A 134 -7.59 13.39 20.67
CA PHE A 134 -7.18 12.07 20.20
C PHE A 134 -6.94 12.09 18.69
N ALA A 135 -5.88 11.39 18.24
CA ALA A 135 -5.64 11.14 16.84
C ALA A 135 -5.64 9.62 16.58
N ILE A 136 -6.62 9.13 15.83
CA ILE A 136 -6.74 7.71 15.48
C ILE A 136 -5.94 7.46 14.21
N ALA A 137 -4.78 6.80 14.36
CA ALA A 137 -3.84 6.43 13.30
C ALA A 137 -3.51 4.93 13.35
N ALA A 138 -4.50 4.10 13.72
CA ALA A 138 -4.38 2.66 13.99
C ALA A 138 -4.10 1.81 12.74
N GLY A 139 -4.14 2.42 11.54
CA GLY A 139 -3.90 1.74 10.27
C GLY A 139 -5.01 0.75 9.89
N ALA A 140 -4.63 -0.31 9.16
CA ALA A 140 -5.54 -1.35 8.69
C ALA A 140 -5.05 -2.75 9.09
N ALA A 141 -5.98 -3.70 9.11
CA ALA A 141 -5.75 -5.13 9.32
C ALA A 141 -6.35 -5.95 8.16
N PRO A 142 -5.93 -7.21 7.93
CA PRO A 142 -6.59 -8.09 6.97
C PRO A 142 -8.09 -8.21 7.27
N VAL A 143 -8.93 -8.19 6.23
CA VAL A 143 -10.38 -8.43 6.39
C VAL A 143 -10.63 -9.88 6.78
N ARG A 144 -11.64 -10.13 7.60
CA ARG A 144 -12.13 -11.49 7.81
C ARG A 144 -12.87 -11.98 6.58
N LEU A 145 -12.61 -13.21 6.15
CA LEU A 145 -13.32 -13.81 5.03
C LEU A 145 -14.66 -14.39 5.46
N GLY A 146 -14.79 -14.76 6.74
CA GLY A 146 -15.99 -15.38 7.28
C GLY A 146 -16.27 -16.76 6.70
N ILE A 147 -15.23 -17.49 6.31
CA ILE A 147 -15.31 -18.84 5.74
C ILE A 147 -14.70 -19.87 6.68
N PRO A 148 -15.17 -21.12 6.68
CA PRO A 148 -14.56 -22.19 7.46
C PRO A 148 -13.09 -22.38 7.11
N GLY A 149 -12.21 -22.41 8.11
CA GLY A 149 -10.78 -22.66 7.95
C GLY A 149 -9.97 -21.41 7.56
N GLU A 150 -10.52 -20.19 7.68
CA GLU A 150 -9.77 -18.96 7.38
C GLU A 150 -8.51 -18.81 8.24
N GLU A 151 -8.49 -19.45 9.41
CA GLU A 151 -7.34 -19.47 10.34
C GLU A 151 -6.11 -20.19 9.78
N PHE A 152 -6.25 -21.01 8.74
CA PHE A 152 -5.13 -21.65 8.03
C PHE A 152 -4.45 -20.73 7.01
N LEU A 153 -5.02 -19.55 6.75
CA LEU A 153 -4.36 -18.54 5.90
C LEU A 153 -3.27 -17.81 6.68
N ILE A 154 -2.09 -17.74 6.11
CA ILE A 154 -1.07 -16.81 6.61
C ILE A 154 -1.33 -15.42 6.04
N HIS A 155 -1.07 -14.40 6.85
CA HIS A 155 -1.19 -13.00 6.41
C HIS A 155 0.09 -12.49 5.77
N SER A 156 0.03 -11.30 5.16
CA SER A 156 1.17 -10.65 4.49
C SER A 156 2.38 -10.45 5.39
N ASP A 157 2.17 -10.15 6.67
CA ASP A 157 3.24 -10.00 7.66
C ASP A 157 3.93 -11.35 7.96
N GLN A 158 3.15 -12.42 8.08
CA GLN A 158 3.69 -13.77 8.27
C GLN A 158 4.45 -14.25 7.01
N PHE A 159 3.94 -13.94 5.80
CA PHE A 159 4.67 -14.22 4.55
C PHE A 159 6.04 -13.54 4.53
N LEU A 160 6.10 -12.28 4.96
CA LEU A 160 7.35 -11.49 5.03
C LEU A 160 8.32 -11.97 6.13
N ASP A 161 7.90 -12.91 6.99
CA ASP A 161 8.72 -13.50 8.04
C ASP A 161 8.99 -15.01 7.85
N LEU A 162 8.61 -15.59 6.70
CA LEU A 162 8.89 -16.99 6.39
C LEU A 162 10.40 -17.26 6.35
N GLU A 163 10.89 -18.15 7.21
CA GLU A 163 12.29 -18.60 7.20
C GLU A 163 12.62 -19.38 5.92
N HIS A 164 11.66 -20.17 5.44
CA HIS A 164 11.77 -20.96 4.22
C HIS A 164 10.55 -20.68 3.35
N LEU A 165 10.79 -20.45 2.07
CA LEU A 165 9.70 -20.26 1.12
C LEU A 165 9.05 -21.62 0.82
N PRO A 166 7.72 -21.78 1.01
CA PRO A 166 7.01 -23.00 0.67
C PRO A 166 7.15 -23.34 -0.82
N GLU A 167 7.23 -24.65 -1.16
CA GLU A 167 7.35 -25.11 -2.57
C GLU A 167 6.14 -24.74 -3.44
N SER A 168 4.98 -24.49 -2.81
CA SER A 168 3.75 -24.06 -3.47
C SER A 168 2.92 -23.13 -2.60
N LEU A 169 2.35 -22.10 -3.23
CA LEU A 169 1.59 -21.04 -2.57
C LEU A 169 0.28 -20.77 -3.31
N ILE A 170 -0.80 -20.60 -2.56
CA ILE A 170 -2.07 -20.05 -3.06
C ILE A 170 -2.27 -18.66 -2.45
N PHE A 171 -2.57 -17.66 -3.28
CA PHE A 171 -3.00 -16.34 -2.83
C PHE A 171 -4.52 -16.24 -2.96
N ALA A 172 -5.20 -16.11 -1.82
CA ALA A 172 -6.66 -15.89 -1.76
C ALA A 172 -6.95 -14.40 -1.91
N GLY A 173 -7.26 -13.96 -3.14
CA GLY A 173 -7.46 -12.58 -3.56
C GLY A 173 -6.55 -12.19 -4.72
N GLY A 174 -6.95 -11.16 -5.49
CA GLY A 174 -6.22 -10.65 -6.67
C GLY A 174 -5.84 -9.18 -6.55
N GLY A 175 -5.57 -8.71 -5.34
CA GLY A 175 -5.08 -7.35 -5.07
C GLY A 175 -3.55 -7.23 -5.19
N TYR A 176 -3.02 -6.06 -4.81
CA TYR A 176 -1.58 -5.76 -4.91
C TYR A 176 -0.72 -6.75 -4.09
N ILE A 177 -1.17 -7.18 -2.90
CA ILE A 177 -0.45 -8.18 -2.07
C ILE A 177 -0.25 -9.48 -2.86
N ALA A 178 -1.31 -9.97 -3.53
CA ALA A 178 -1.24 -11.19 -4.31
C ALA A 178 -0.22 -11.07 -5.46
N PHE A 179 -0.29 -10.00 -6.25
CA PHE A 179 0.59 -9.82 -7.39
C PHE A 179 2.04 -9.62 -6.99
N GLU A 180 2.32 -8.76 -6.00
CA GLU A 180 3.67 -8.49 -5.53
C GLU A 180 4.34 -9.76 -4.99
N PHE A 181 3.66 -10.49 -4.10
CA PHE A 181 4.22 -11.69 -3.50
C PHE A 181 4.25 -12.89 -4.47
N ALA A 182 3.29 -12.99 -5.38
CA ALA A 182 3.30 -14.01 -6.42
C ALA A 182 4.51 -13.85 -7.36
N HIS A 183 4.77 -12.62 -7.81
CA HIS A 183 5.94 -12.32 -8.65
C HIS A 183 7.26 -12.56 -7.94
N LEU A 184 7.35 -12.27 -6.64
CA LEU A 184 8.49 -12.61 -5.80
C LEU A 184 8.66 -14.13 -5.64
N ALA A 185 7.59 -14.81 -5.22
CA ALA A 185 7.61 -16.23 -4.89
C ALA A 185 7.94 -17.12 -6.10
N VAL A 186 7.35 -16.83 -7.28
CA VAL A 186 7.66 -17.62 -8.49
C VAL A 186 9.13 -17.46 -8.93
N ARG A 187 9.70 -16.27 -8.71
CA ARG A 187 11.12 -16.01 -8.99
C ARG A 187 12.05 -16.64 -7.96
N ALA A 188 11.57 -16.83 -6.75
CA ALA A 188 12.28 -17.59 -5.71
C ALA A 188 12.06 -19.11 -5.79
N GLY A 189 11.31 -19.60 -6.80
CA GLY A 189 11.18 -21.02 -7.11
C GLY A 189 9.91 -21.71 -6.65
N SER A 190 8.96 -20.99 -6.01
CA SER A 190 7.66 -21.57 -5.64
C SER A 190 6.72 -21.71 -6.84
N ARG A 191 5.88 -22.73 -6.82
CA ARG A 191 4.68 -22.81 -7.68
C ARG A 191 3.60 -21.91 -7.08
N VAL A 192 3.03 -21.04 -7.90
CA VAL A 192 2.15 -19.97 -7.40
C VAL A 192 0.80 -20.00 -8.10
N THR A 193 -0.28 -19.96 -7.30
CA THR A 193 -1.65 -19.84 -7.78
C THR A 193 -2.31 -18.60 -7.15
N ILE A 194 -2.98 -17.77 -7.94
CA ILE A 194 -3.82 -16.66 -7.49
C ILE A 194 -5.29 -17.03 -7.74
N LEU A 195 -6.11 -16.98 -6.69
CA LEU A 195 -7.56 -17.22 -6.76
C LEU A 195 -8.28 -15.89 -6.54
N HIS A 196 -8.93 -15.37 -7.57
CA HIS A 196 -9.63 -14.10 -7.52
C HIS A 196 -11.12 -14.24 -7.83
N ARG A 197 -11.98 -13.71 -6.95
CA ARG A 197 -13.44 -13.81 -7.09
C ARG A 197 -14.02 -13.01 -8.25
N GLY A 198 -13.38 -11.92 -8.64
CA GLY A 198 -13.84 -11.04 -9.71
C GLY A 198 -13.34 -11.45 -11.09
N ALA A 199 -13.89 -10.82 -12.11
CA ALA A 199 -13.45 -11.00 -13.50
C ALA A 199 -12.12 -10.31 -13.82
N ARG A 200 -11.71 -9.31 -13.03
CA ARG A 200 -10.48 -8.55 -13.20
C ARG A 200 -9.79 -8.35 -11.85
N PRO A 201 -8.52 -8.71 -11.70
CA PRO A 201 -7.74 -8.38 -10.51
C PRO A 201 -7.30 -6.92 -10.57
N LEU A 202 -6.69 -6.39 -9.49
CA LEU A 202 -6.15 -5.04 -9.41
C LEU A 202 -7.17 -3.97 -9.87
N GLU A 203 -8.42 -4.06 -9.41
CA GLU A 203 -9.57 -3.28 -9.88
C GLU A 203 -9.37 -1.75 -9.85
N ALA A 204 -8.47 -1.26 -8.98
CA ALA A 204 -8.13 0.17 -8.89
C ALA A 204 -7.21 0.68 -10.01
N PHE A 205 -6.66 -0.22 -10.83
CA PHE A 205 -5.74 0.11 -11.92
C PHE A 205 -6.44 0.04 -13.28
N ASP A 206 -5.81 0.64 -14.31
CA ASP A 206 -6.35 0.64 -15.67
C ASP A 206 -6.53 -0.79 -16.21
N ALA A 207 -7.70 -1.06 -16.79
CA ALA A 207 -8.09 -2.40 -17.20
C ALA A 207 -7.21 -3.00 -18.30
N ASP A 208 -6.75 -2.18 -19.26
CA ASP A 208 -5.94 -2.65 -20.39
C ASP A 208 -4.54 -3.02 -19.92
N LEU A 209 -3.94 -2.19 -19.04
CA LEU A 209 -2.62 -2.47 -18.50
C LEU A 209 -2.65 -3.67 -17.53
N VAL A 210 -3.72 -3.81 -16.73
CA VAL A 210 -3.93 -5.00 -15.89
C VAL A 210 -4.04 -6.26 -16.74
N SER A 211 -4.75 -6.21 -17.86
CA SER A 211 -4.88 -7.36 -18.77
C SER A 211 -3.53 -7.78 -19.34
N ARG A 212 -2.69 -6.82 -19.73
CA ARG A 212 -1.31 -7.09 -20.17
C ARG A 212 -0.46 -7.71 -19.07
N LEU A 213 -0.54 -7.17 -17.84
CA LEU A 213 0.17 -7.72 -16.69
C LEU A 213 -0.27 -9.14 -16.37
N VAL A 214 -1.59 -9.46 -16.43
CA VAL A 214 -2.10 -10.81 -16.21
C VAL A 214 -1.54 -11.81 -17.24
N VAL A 215 -1.50 -11.44 -18.52
CA VAL A 215 -0.90 -12.28 -19.58
C VAL A 215 0.59 -12.52 -19.31
N HIS A 216 1.33 -11.47 -18.93
CA HIS A 216 2.75 -11.57 -18.60
C HIS A 216 2.95 -12.44 -17.34
N SER A 217 2.16 -12.24 -16.28
CA SER A 217 2.25 -13.03 -15.04
C SER A 217 2.04 -14.52 -15.27
N ARG A 218 1.08 -14.89 -16.15
CA ARG A 218 0.87 -16.29 -16.56
C ARG A 218 2.07 -16.86 -17.30
N ARG A 219 2.69 -16.09 -18.20
CA ARG A 219 3.94 -16.50 -18.89
C ARG A 219 5.11 -16.65 -17.92
N ALA A 220 5.14 -15.88 -16.85
CA ALA A 220 6.11 -16.01 -15.77
C ALA A 220 5.89 -17.22 -14.84
N GLY A 221 4.81 -18.01 -15.05
CA GLY A 221 4.52 -19.23 -14.30
C GLY A 221 3.55 -19.04 -13.13
N ILE A 222 2.84 -17.91 -13.06
CA ILE A 222 1.80 -17.69 -12.05
C ILE A 222 0.47 -18.18 -12.62
N ASP A 223 -0.15 -19.17 -11.95
CA ASP A 223 -1.47 -19.68 -12.31
C ASP A 223 -2.56 -18.76 -11.76
N ILE A 224 -3.33 -18.08 -12.63
CA ILE A 224 -4.31 -17.06 -12.23
C ILE A 224 -5.71 -17.51 -12.61
N HIS A 225 -6.55 -17.76 -11.59
CA HIS A 225 -7.95 -18.12 -11.72
C HIS A 225 -8.84 -16.93 -11.33
N LEU A 226 -9.55 -16.40 -12.32
CA LEU A 226 -10.55 -15.33 -12.17
C LEU A 226 -11.95 -15.96 -11.97
N ASN A 227 -12.91 -15.17 -11.47
CA ASN A 227 -14.27 -15.63 -11.14
C ASN A 227 -14.27 -16.85 -10.19
N THR A 228 -13.25 -16.93 -9.32
CA THR A 228 -13.01 -18.07 -8.46
C THR A 228 -13.06 -17.62 -7.00
N THR A 229 -14.19 -17.90 -6.34
CA THR A 229 -14.42 -17.50 -4.94
C THR A 229 -13.96 -18.60 -4.00
N VAL A 230 -13.08 -18.27 -3.06
CA VAL A 230 -12.67 -19.17 -1.97
C VAL A 230 -13.85 -19.34 -1.01
N GLN A 231 -14.19 -20.59 -0.66
CA GLN A 231 -15.36 -20.96 0.14
C GLN A 231 -15.00 -21.67 1.43
N LYS A 232 -13.92 -22.46 1.45
CA LYS A 232 -13.46 -23.23 2.61
C LYS A 232 -11.98 -23.51 2.49
N ILE A 233 -11.30 -23.59 3.62
CA ILE A 233 -9.89 -23.99 3.70
C ILE A 233 -9.76 -25.14 4.71
N GLU A 234 -8.96 -26.12 4.37
CA GLU A 234 -8.66 -27.27 5.22
C GLU A 234 -7.14 -27.38 5.36
N GLY A 235 -6.66 -27.46 6.60
CA GLY A 235 -5.25 -27.67 6.93
C GLY A 235 -4.96 -29.17 7.15
N GLY A 236 -3.67 -29.56 7.03
CA GLY A 236 -3.24 -30.94 7.30
C GLY A 236 -2.08 -31.36 6.37
N GLY A 237 -0.82 -31.06 6.77
CA GLY A 237 0.36 -31.34 5.94
C GLY A 237 0.46 -30.48 4.67
N GLY A 238 -0.18 -29.31 4.70
CA GLY A 238 -0.41 -28.35 3.62
C GLY A 238 -1.83 -27.79 3.74
N VAL A 239 -2.31 -27.12 2.70
CA VAL A 239 -3.68 -26.54 2.67
C VAL A 239 -4.44 -27.02 1.43
N ARG A 240 -5.73 -27.30 1.62
CA ARG A 240 -6.70 -27.54 0.56
C ARG A 240 -7.71 -26.41 0.56
N VAL A 241 -7.80 -25.69 -0.56
CA VAL A 241 -8.71 -24.54 -0.74
C VAL A 241 -9.85 -24.95 -1.66
N SER A 242 -11.06 -25.04 -1.13
CA SER A 242 -12.29 -25.27 -1.89
C SER A 242 -12.83 -23.94 -2.41
N THR A 243 -13.23 -23.91 -3.66
CA THR A 243 -13.69 -22.71 -4.35
C THR A 243 -14.98 -22.97 -5.14
N SER A 244 -15.55 -21.90 -5.71
CA SER A 244 -16.72 -22.00 -6.62
C SER A 244 -16.45 -22.77 -7.91
N THR A 245 -15.19 -22.98 -8.30
CA THR A 245 -14.79 -23.61 -9.56
C THR A 245 -14.05 -24.95 -9.38
N GLY A 246 -13.80 -25.37 -8.15
CA GLY A 246 -13.07 -26.60 -7.85
C GLY A 246 -12.23 -26.48 -6.58
N ALA A 247 -11.28 -27.36 -6.39
CA ALA A 247 -10.39 -27.37 -5.24
C ALA A 247 -8.92 -27.31 -5.67
N PHE A 248 -8.13 -26.56 -4.90
CA PHE A 248 -6.70 -26.34 -5.11
C PHE A 248 -5.93 -26.79 -3.86
N ALA A 249 -4.70 -27.26 -4.03
CA ALA A 249 -3.85 -27.67 -2.92
C ALA A 249 -2.46 -27.01 -3.05
N ALA A 250 -1.90 -26.61 -1.92
CA ALA A 250 -0.57 -26.05 -1.83
C ALA A 250 0.07 -26.32 -0.46
N ALA A 251 1.35 -26.04 -0.33
CA ALA A 251 2.05 -26.10 0.96
C ALA A 251 1.55 -25.03 1.93
N ALA A 252 1.18 -23.84 1.43
CA ALA A 252 0.58 -22.77 2.23
C ALA A 252 -0.39 -21.90 1.39
N ALA A 253 -1.31 -21.21 2.08
CA ALA A 253 -2.17 -20.21 1.46
C ALA A 253 -2.08 -18.87 2.17
N VAL A 254 -2.01 -17.80 1.37
CA VAL A 254 -1.80 -16.42 1.82
C VAL A 254 -3.08 -15.61 1.66
N HIS A 255 -3.49 -14.91 2.71
CA HIS A 255 -4.60 -13.97 2.66
C HIS A 255 -4.20 -12.73 1.86
N ALA A 256 -4.87 -12.50 0.73
CA ALA A 256 -4.67 -11.34 -0.15
C ALA A 256 -6.00 -10.69 -0.59
N ALA A 257 -7.09 -10.92 0.19
CA ALA A 257 -8.44 -10.51 -0.15
C ALA A 257 -8.83 -9.11 0.36
N GLY A 258 -7.86 -8.34 0.81
CA GLY A 258 -8.03 -6.95 1.21
C GLY A 258 -7.75 -6.67 2.69
N ARG A 259 -7.76 -5.38 3.02
CA ARG A 259 -7.54 -4.85 4.37
C ARG A 259 -8.67 -3.90 4.73
N ALA A 260 -8.97 -3.79 6.01
CA ALA A 260 -9.97 -2.88 6.55
C ALA A 260 -9.35 -2.04 7.69
N PRO A 261 -9.91 -0.84 7.97
CA PRO A 261 -9.49 -0.02 9.09
C PRO A 261 -9.46 -0.79 10.42
N LYS A 262 -8.36 -0.71 11.16
CA LYS A 262 -8.19 -1.39 12.47
C LYS A 262 -8.80 -0.56 13.59
N ILE A 263 -10.12 -0.40 13.59
CA ILE A 263 -10.85 0.46 14.52
C ILE A 263 -11.87 -0.27 15.39
N GLU A 264 -12.15 -1.54 15.11
CA GLU A 264 -13.21 -2.33 15.76
C GLU A 264 -13.00 -2.41 17.29
N ALA A 265 -11.77 -2.68 17.73
CA ALA A 265 -11.44 -2.83 19.14
C ALA A 265 -11.37 -1.51 19.92
N LEU A 266 -11.40 -0.34 19.24
CA LEU A 266 -11.27 0.97 19.88
C LEU A 266 -12.53 1.41 20.64
N ASN A 267 -13.65 0.72 20.50
CA ASN A 267 -14.93 1.09 21.14
C ASN A 267 -15.33 2.56 20.88
N LEU A 268 -15.28 2.97 19.61
CA LEU A 268 -15.52 4.34 19.17
C LEU A 268 -16.87 4.93 19.65
N ALA A 269 -17.88 4.06 19.84
CA ALA A 269 -19.19 4.46 20.33
C ALA A 269 -19.13 5.10 21.73
N ALA A 270 -18.25 4.63 22.63
CA ALA A 270 -18.06 5.21 23.96
C ALA A 270 -17.51 6.65 23.90
N ALA A 271 -16.80 6.98 22.84
CA ALA A 271 -16.31 8.35 22.57
C ALA A 271 -17.30 9.18 21.71
N GLY A 272 -18.45 8.64 21.32
CA GLY A 272 -19.38 9.30 20.42
C GLY A 272 -18.80 9.52 19.00
N VAL A 273 -17.87 8.66 18.56
CA VAL A 273 -17.20 8.77 17.26
C VAL A 273 -17.89 7.89 16.23
N GLU A 274 -18.41 8.50 15.18
CA GLU A 274 -18.99 7.78 14.06
C GLU A 274 -17.94 7.14 13.16
N ALA A 275 -18.21 5.90 12.75
CA ALA A 275 -17.38 5.15 11.83
C ALA A 275 -18.21 4.43 10.76
N SER A 276 -17.55 3.99 9.71
CA SER A 276 -18.09 3.17 8.62
C SER A 276 -17.11 2.04 8.31
N PRO A 277 -17.46 1.10 7.42
CA PRO A 277 -16.49 0.11 6.93
C PRO A 277 -15.23 0.72 6.29
N ARG A 278 -15.28 2.00 5.90
CA ARG A 278 -14.14 2.74 5.36
C ARG A 278 -13.26 3.42 6.41
N GLY A 279 -13.64 3.39 7.70
CA GLY A 279 -12.91 4.02 8.80
C GLY A 279 -13.73 5.04 9.58
N VAL A 280 -13.05 5.79 10.42
CA VAL A 280 -13.63 6.91 11.18
C VAL A 280 -14.16 7.96 10.21
N LYS A 281 -15.42 8.36 10.36
CA LYS A 281 -16.00 9.43 9.52
C LYS A 281 -15.39 10.78 9.91
N VAL A 282 -14.74 11.41 8.96
CA VAL A 282 -14.06 12.71 9.12
C VAL A 282 -14.53 13.74 8.10
N ASN A 283 -14.39 15.01 8.48
CA ASN A 283 -14.58 16.15 7.57
C ASN A 283 -13.31 16.42 6.75
N GLU A 284 -13.31 17.48 5.95
CA GLU A 284 -12.18 17.89 5.09
C GLU A 284 -10.90 18.28 5.87
N PHE A 285 -11.01 18.48 7.18
CA PHE A 285 -9.90 18.77 8.10
C PHE A 285 -9.38 17.53 8.82
N LEU A 286 -9.90 16.34 8.49
CA LEU A 286 -9.63 15.06 9.15
C LEU A 286 -10.11 15.00 10.62
N GLN A 287 -10.99 15.91 11.03
CA GLN A 287 -11.67 15.88 12.32
C GLN A 287 -12.92 15.00 12.23
N SER A 288 -13.18 14.21 13.27
CA SER A 288 -14.43 13.43 13.37
C SER A 288 -15.66 14.33 13.21
N VAL A 289 -16.62 13.84 12.44
CA VAL A 289 -17.89 14.58 12.20
C VAL A 289 -18.81 14.61 13.42
N SER A 290 -18.54 13.78 14.44
CA SER A 290 -19.40 13.58 15.60
C SER A 290 -18.72 13.91 16.95
N ASN A 291 -17.39 13.89 17.03
CA ASN A 291 -16.65 14.29 18.23
C ASN A 291 -15.49 15.22 17.84
N PRO A 292 -15.56 16.53 18.15
CA PRO A 292 -14.55 17.51 17.73
C PRO A 292 -13.19 17.34 18.42
N ARG A 293 -13.09 16.53 19.47
CA ARG A 293 -11.80 16.19 20.12
C ARG A 293 -11.01 15.13 19.36
N VAL A 294 -11.66 14.41 18.41
CA VAL A 294 -11.08 13.27 17.73
C VAL A 294 -10.76 13.61 16.28
N TYR A 295 -9.54 13.30 15.87
CA TYR A 295 -9.07 13.31 14.48
C TYR A 295 -8.72 11.90 14.04
N ALA A 296 -8.70 11.63 12.75
CA ALA A 296 -8.20 10.36 12.23
C ALA A 296 -7.37 10.58 10.96
N ALA A 297 -6.35 9.73 10.75
CA ALA A 297 -5.47 9.80 9.59
C ALA A 297 -4.99 8.42 9.14
N GLY A 298 -4.62 8.31 7.86
CA GLY A 298 -4.20 7.08 7.21
C GLY A 298 -5.34 6.08 7.09
N ASP A 299 -5.01 4.80 7.02
CA ASP A 299 -5.97 3.74 6.72
C ASP A 299 -7.10 3.60 7.76
N ALA A 300 -6.97 4.24 8.93
CA ALA A 300 -8.03 4.28 9.95
C ALA A 300 -9.13 5.32 9.65
N ALA A 301 -8.88 6.29 8.79
CA ALA A 301 -9.82 7.35 8.42
C ALA A 301 -10.60 7.01 7.14
N ALA A 302 -11.88 7.41 7.09
CA ALA A 302 -12.69 7.32 5.88
C ALA A 302 -12.37 8.50 4.94
N SER A 303 -11.11 8.61 4.50
CA SER A 303 -10.57 9.74 3.76
C SER A 303 -9.95 9.31 2.43
N GLY A 304 -8.66 9.54 2.24
CA GLY A 304 -7.90 9.28 1.01
C GLY A 304 -7.55 7.83 0.74
N PRO A 305 -6.72 7.57 -0.27
CA PRO A 305 -6.20 6.23 -0.56
C PRO A 305 -5.35 5.67 0.59
N ALA A 306 -5.49 4.37 0.88
CA ALA A 306 -4.73 3.67 1.91
C ALA A 306 -3.27 3.42 1.46
N LEU A 307 -2.44 4.46 1.51
CA LEU A 307 -1.05 4.48 1.10
C LEU A 307 -0.19 5.19 2.15
N THR A 308 1.04 4.70 2.35
CA THR A 308 1.97 5.28 3.33
C THR A 308 2.24 6.78 3.13
N PRO A 309 2.49 7.31 1.91
CA PRO A 309 2.68 8.74 1.71
C PRO A 309 1.41 9.55 2.02
N VAL A 310 0.22 9.00 1.77
CA VAL A 310 -1.06 9.62 2.14
C VAL A 310 -1.22 9.67 3.66
N ALA A 311 -0.91 8.57 4.35
CA ALA A 311 -0.97 8.52 5.81
C ALA A 311 -0.06 9.59 6.46
N GLY A 312 1.18 9.75 5.98
CA GLY A 312 2.08 10.81 6.43
C GLY A 312 1.59 12.22 6.09
N TYR A 313 1.02 12.40 4.91
CA TYR A 313 0.42 13.67 4.48
C TYR A 313 -0.77 14.06 5.37
N GLU A 314 -1.69 13.14 5.61
CA GLU A 314 -2.85 13.35 6.48
C GLU A 314 -2.44 13.62 7.92
N GLY A 315 -1.42 12.91 8.44
CA GLY A 315 -0.88 13.17 9.76
C GLY A 315 -0.38 14.60 9.95
N ARG A 316 0.31 15.16 8.94
CA ARG A 316 0.75 16.58 8.96
C ARG A 316 -0.44 17.56 8.97
N ILE A 317 -1.51 17.24 8.22
CA ILE A 317 -2.74 18.06 8.22
C ILE A 317 -3.41 18.00 9.58
N VAL A 318 -3.53 16.83 10.18
CA VAL A 318 -4.08 16.66 11.54
C VAL A 318 -3.28 17.47 12.55
N ALA A 319 -1.95 17.37 12.54
CA ALA A 319 -1.10 18.16 13.42
C ALA A 319 -1.30 19.67 13.25
N ALA A 320 -1.33 20.15 12.00
CA ALA A 320 -1.57 21.58 11.73
C ALA A 320 -2.95 22.06 12.24
N ASN A 321 -3.98 21.23 12.06
CA ASN A 321 -5.34 21.54 12.49
C ASN A 321 -5.50 21.46 14.01
N LEU A 322 -4.84 20.53 14.69
CA LEU A 322 -4.80 20.46 16.15
C LEU A 322 -4.15 21.72 16.75
N LEU A 323 -3.01 22.15 16.21
CA LEU A 323 -2.21 23.23 16.77
C LEU A 323 -2.79 24.63 16.50
N ARG A 324 -3.54 24.83 15.43
CA ARG A 324 -3.97 26.17 14.98
C ARG A 324 -5.47 26.28 14.69
N GLY A 325 -6.25 25.25 15.06
CA GLY A 325 -7.64 25.12 14.65
C GLY A 325 -7.76 24.64 13.19
N ASN A 326 -8.94 24.22 12.80
CA ASN A 326 -9.21 23.67 11.47
C ASN A 326 -9.03 24.72 10.37
N HIS A 327 -7.93 24.70 9.64
CA HIS A 327 -7.61 25.62 8.56
C HIS A 327 -7.02 24.91 7.33
N GLN A 328 -6.43 23.72 7.48
CA GLN A 328 -5.79 22.99 6.40
C GLN A 328 -6.67 21.82 5.94
N ARG A 329 -7.04 21.84 4.64
CA ARG A 329 -7.87 20.80 4.01
C ARG A 329 -7.01 19.78 3.29
N THR A 330 -7.56 18.56 3.14
CA THR A 330 -6.93 17.52 2.33
C THR A 330 -7.06 17.81 0.83
N ASN A 331 -6.04 17.43 0.08
CA ASN A 331 -6.06 17.43 -1.38
C ASN A 331 -5.36 16.15 -1.89
N TYR A 332 -6.10 15.25 -2.51
CA TYR A 332 -5.62 13.97 -3.01
C TYR A 332 -5.33 13.98 -4.52
N GLN A 333 -5.31 15.15 -5.16
CA GLN A 333 -4.93 15.24 -6.56
C GLN A 333 -3.48 14.81 -6.76
N GLY A 334 -3.22 13.97 -7.75
CA GLY A 334 -1.87 13.52 -8.10
C GLY A 334 -1.25 12.55 -7.08
N VAL A 335 -2.04 11.72 -6.41
CA VAL A 335 -1.51 10.64 -5.58
C VAL A 335 -1.09 9.48 -6.48
N ALA A 336 0.22 9.18 -6.47
CA ALA A 336 0.76 8.03 -7.18
C ALA A 336 0.57 6.73 -6.39
N SER A 337 0.30 5.65 -7.10
CA SER A 337 0.18 4.28 -6.56
C SER A 337 0.91 3.30 -7.46
N THR A 338 1.58 2.31 -6.87
CA THR A 338 2.32 1.28 -7.60
C THR A 338 2.07 -0.09 -7.02
N VAL A 339 1.86 -1.07 -7.90
CA VAL A 339 1.99 -2.49 -7.62
C VAL A 339 3.38 -2.92 -8.07
N PHE A 340 4.19 -3.35 -7.13
CA PHE A 340 5.57 -3.81 -7.39
C PHE A 340 5.58 -5.26 -7.88
N SER A 341 4.77 -5.53 -8.92
CA SER A 341 4.93 -6.69 -9.78
C SER A 341 6.21 -6.56 -10.61
N LEU A 342 6.55 -7.56 -11.38
CA LEU A 342 7.69 -7.57 -12.29
C LEU A 342 7.18 -7.85 -13.72
N PRO A 343 7.11 -6.80 -14.57
CA PRO A 343 7.43 -5.38 -14.28
C PRO A 343 6.37 -4.68 -13.40
N PRO A 344 6.70 -3.52 -12.79
CA PRO A 344 5.77 -2.76 -11.97
C PRO A 344 4.65 -2.10 -12.80
N LEU A 345 3.48 -1.99 -12.16
CA LEU A 345 2.31 -1.28 -12.67
C LEU A 345 2.02 -0.07 -11.77
N ALA A 346 2.06 1.12 -12.33
CA ALA A 346 1.87 2.37 -11.60
C ALA A 346 0.73 3.22 -12.17
N CYS A 347 0.09 4.01 -11.32
CA CYS A 347 -0.96 4.94 -11.75
C CYS A 347 -0.99 6.21 -10.88
N CYS A 348 -1.55 7.28 -11.42
CA CYS A 348 -2.05 8.43 -10.69
C CYS A 348 -3.28 9.01 -11.37
N GLY A 349 -4.19 9.62 -10.59
CA GLY A 349 -5.43 10.19 -11.10
C GLY A 349 -6.51 9.16 -11.46
N LEU A 350 -7.34 9.47 -12.44
CA LEU A 350 -8.51 8.69 -12.83
C LEU A 350 -8.15 7.59 -13.84
N THR A 351 -8.79 6.44 -13.71
CA THR A 351 -8.85 5.46 -14.82
C THR A 351 -9.76 6.00 -15.94
N GLU A 352 -9.60 5.51 -17.16
CA GLU A 352 -10.47 5.90 -18.26
C GLU A 352 -11.96 5.67 -17.95
N GLU A 353 -12.29 4.53 -17.35
CA GLU A 353 -13.65 4.20 -16.92
C GLU A 353 -14.18 5.24 -15.89
N ALA A 354 -13.38 5.62 -14.91
CA ALA A 354 -13.74 6.60 -13.89
C ALA A 354 -13.91 8.01 -14.50
N ALA A 355 -13.03 8.43 -15.42
CA ALA A 355 -13.10 9.70 -16.10
C ALA A 355 -14.37 9.82 -16.95
N ARG A 356 -14.68 8.78 -17.73
CA ARG A 356 -15.91 8.73 -18.54
C ARG A 356 -17.17 8.72 -17.69
N LYS A 357 -17.18 7.96 -16.57
CA LYS A 357 -18.29 7.94 -15.61
C LYS A 357 -18.55 9.31 -14.97
N GLN A 358 -17.49 10.11 -14.78
CA GLN A 358 -17.62 11.50 -14.31
C GLN A 358 -18.01 12.49 -15.41
N GLY A 359 -18.19 12.03 -16.66
CA GLY A 359 -18.56 12.88 -17.78
C GLY A 359 -17.42 13.76 -18.31
N LEU A 360 -16.16 13.43 -18.01
CA LEU A 360 -15.01 14.17 -18.52
C LEU A 360 -14.83 13.89 -20.03
N ASP A 361 -14.67 14.96 -20.80
CA ASP A 361 -14.23 14.86 -22.20
C ASP A 361 -12.71 14.75 -22.24
N ILE A 362 -12.22 13.57 -22.60
CA ILE A 362 -10.80 13.21 -22.53
C ILE A 362 -10.26 12.72 -23.86
N ASP A 363 -9.02 13.12 -24.15
CA ASP A 363 -8.15 12.46 -25.12
C ASP A 363 -7.40 11.33 -24.40
N VAL A 364 -7.36 10.16 -25.05
CA VAL A 364 -6.68 8.97 -24.52
C VAL A 364 -5.43 8.71 -25.35
N HIS A 365 -4.26 8.91 -24.75
CA HIS A 365 -2.97 8.58 -25.32
C HIS A 365 -2.51 7.25 -24.75
N GLN A 366 -2.38 6.24 -25.61
CA GLN A 366 -1.95 4.91 -25.18
C GLN A 366 -1.11 4.21 -26.24
N ALA A 367 -0.11 3.46 -25.83
CA ALA A 367 0.68 2.64 -26.71
C ALA A 367 1.34 1.47 -25.96
N ASP A 368 1.65 0.41 -26.72
CA ASP A 368 2.66 -0.57 -26.38
C ASP A 368 4.03 0.09 -26.50
N THR A 369 4.83 0.03 -25.46
CA THR A 369 6.17 0.64 -25.41
C THR A 369 7.30 -0.39 -25.37
N SER A 370 7.00 -1.69 -25.55
CA SER A 370 8.01 -2.75 -25.63
C SER A 370 9.03 -2.52 -26.74
N GLY A 371 8.60 -1.90 -27.84
CA GLY A 371 9.46 -1.47 -28.96
C GLY A 371 10.29 -0.20 -28.72
N TRP A 372 10.05 0.54 -27.65
CA TRP A 372 10.80 1.77 -27.36
C TRP A 372 12.21 1.48 -26.87
N TYR A 373 13.13 2.42 -27.10
CA TYR A 373 14.53 2.27 -26.70
C TYR A 373 14.71 1.85 -25.23
N THR A 374 13.99 2.49 -24.33
CA THR A 374 14.09 2.26 -22.89
C THR A 374 13.67 0.87 -22.46
N SER A 375 12.69 0.25 -23.12
CA SER A 375 12.26 -1.13 -22.87
C SER A 375 13.21 -2.11 -23.56
N ARG A 376 13.56 -1.88 -24.84
CA ARG A 376 14.42 -2.76 -25.62
C ARG A 376 15.82 -2.91 -25.04
N ARG A 377 16.42 -1.84 -24.49
CA ARG A 377 17.79 -1.91 -23.92
C ARG A 377 17.89 -2.83 -22.71
N VAL A 378 16.78 -3.15 -22.05
CA VAL A 378 16.70 -4.09 -20.91
C VAL A 378 15.89 -5.35 -21.26
N ALA A 379 15.58 -5.53 -22.53
CA ALA A 379 14.77 -6.61 -23.07
C ALA A 379 13.41 -6.80 -22.33
N GLU A 380 12.77 -5.69 -21.93
CA GLU A 380 11.46 -5.69 -21.31
C GLU A 380 10.36 -5.79 -22.38
N GLU A 381 9.60 -6.88 -22.37
CA GLU A 381 8.53 -7.15 -23.32
C GLU A 381 7.14 -6.70 -22.84
N CYS A 382 6.99 -6.50 -21.54
CA CYS A 382 5.71 -6.11 -20.93
C CYS A 382 5.74 -4.63 -20.53
N SER A 383 5.60 -3.76 -21.52
CA SER A 383 5.66 -2.31 -21.32
C SER A 383 4.57 -1.61 -22.11
N ALA A 384 3.81 -0.71 -21.44
CA ALA A 384 2.77 0.09 -22.05
C ALA A 384 2.41 1.30 -21.18
N TYR A 385 1.74 2.27 -21.75
CA TYR A 385 1.17 3.38 -21.00
C TYR A 385 -0.25 3.72 -21.48
N LYS A 386 -0.99 4.43 -20.62
CA LYS A 386 -2.21 5.16 -20.93
C LYS A 386 -2.24 6.46 -20.17
N VAL A 387 -2.35 7.59 -20.87
CA VAL A 387 -2.48 8.94 -20.30
C VAL A 387 -3.78 9.55 -20.77
N LEU A 388 -4.51 10.17 -19.84
CA LEU A 388 -5.79 10.82 -20.09
C LEU A 388 -5.59 12.32 -19.98
N VAL A 389 -5.89 13.05 -21.04
CA VAL A 389 -5.80 14.52 -21.10
C VAL A 389 -7.22 15.08 -21.21
N GLU A 390 -7.62 15.97 -20.30
CA GLU A 390 -8.90 16.65 -20.38
C GLU A 390 -8.89 17.67 -21.53
N ARG A 391 -9.75 17.52 -22.54
CA ARG A 391 -9.76 18.37 -23.74
C ARG A 391 -9.96 19.86 -23.45
N LYS A 392 -10.84 20.17 -22.49
CA LYS A 392 -11.18 21.54 -22.14
C LYS A 392 -10.01 22.32 -21.55
N THR A 393 -9.18 21.67 -20.73
CA THR A 393 -8.12 22.33 -19.94
C THR A 393 -6.72 21.98 -20.40
N GLY A 394 -6.56 20.92 -21.19
CA GLY A 394 -5.27 20.34 -21.53
C GLY A 394 -4.55 19.66 -20.35
N ARG A 395 -5.18 19.55 -19.17
CA ARG A 395 -4.59 18.97 -17.96
C ARG A 395 -4.65 17.45 -17.96
N ILE A 396 -3.70 16.86 -17.26
CA ILE A 396 -3.69 15.40 -17.05
C ILE A 396 -4.79 15.01 -16.07
N ALA A 397 -5.74 14.16 -16.52
CA ALA A 397 -6.79 13.59 -15.69
C ALA A 397 -6.38 12.26 -15.05
N GLY A 398 -5.49 11.51 -15.73
CA GLY A 398 -4.96 10.25 -15.24
C GLY A 398 -3.74 9.81 -16.04
N ALA A 399 -2.87 9.05 -15.41
CA ALA A 399 -1.72 8.41 -16.05
C ALA A 399 -1.50 7.02 -15.47
N HIS A 400 -1.19 6.06 -16.33
CA HIS A 400 -1.00 4.66 -16.02
C HIS A 400 0.20 4.15 -16.81
N ILE A 401 1.14 3.49 -16.14
CA ILE A 401 2.38 3.01 -16.73
C ILE A 401 2.63 1.58 -16.27
N LEU A 402 2.90 0.70 -17.21
CA LEU A 402 3.36 -0.67 -16.98
C LEU A 402 4.74 -0.81 -17.62
N GLY A 403 5.72 -1.31 -16.89
CA GLY A 403 7.07 -1.51 -17.42
C GLY A 403 8.17 -1.13 -16.43
N ALA A 404 9.42 -1.36 -16.79
CA ALA A 404 10.58 -1.04 -15.96
C ALA A 404 10.62 0.45 -15.59
N GLY A 405 10.81 0.76 -14.30
CA GLY A 405 10.86 2.13 -13.77
C GLY A 405 9.52 2.86 -13.73
N ALA A 406 8.38 2.16 -13.90
CA ALA A 406 7.04 2.77 -13.84
C ALA A 406 6.80 3.49 -12.50
N GLU A 407 7.30 2.94 -11.40
CA GLU A 407 7.19 3.50 -10.04
C GLU A 407 7.84 4.87 -9.87
N GLU A 408 8.94 5.11 -10.58
CA GLU A 408 9.61 6.41 -10.59
C GLU A 408 8.98 7.36 -11.60
N HIS A 409 8.70 6.84 -12.80
CA HIS A 409 8.16 7.63 -13.91
C HIS A 409 6.78 8.22 -13.59
N ILE A 410 5.90 7.47 -12.92
CA ILE A 410 4.56 7.93 -12.54
C ILE A 410 4.59 9.19 -11.64
N SER A 411 5.69 9.39 -10.90
CA SER A 411 5.86 10.53 -10.01
C SER A 411 5.92 11.87 -10.77
N LEU A 412 6.37 11.88 -12.04
CA LEU A 412 6.33 13.06 -12.89
C LEU A 412 4.89 13.46 -13.23
N PHE A 413 4.05 12.51 -13.56
CA PHE A 413 2.63 12.75 -13.82
C PHE A 413 1.90 13.18 -12.54
N ALA A 414 2.23 12.57 -11.40
CA ALA A 414 1.69 12.96 -10.10
C ALA A 414 2.04 14.42 -9.76
N LEU A 415 3.29 14.83 -10.00
CA LEU A 415 3.76 16.22 -9.84
C LEU A 415 3.01 17.15 -10.78
N ALA A 416 2.89 16.79 -12.06
CA ALA A 416 2.16 17.58 -13.05
C ALA A 416 0.70 17.78 -12.66
N MET A 417 0.02 16.72 -12.24
CA MET A 417 -1.36 16.80 -11.76
C MET A 417 -1.49 17.66 -10.51
N ARG A 418 -0.58 17.52 -9.54
CA ARG A 418 -0.59 18.28 -8.29
C ARG A 418 -0.48 19.78 -8.52
N HIS A 419 0.26 20.18 -9.53
CA HIS A 419 0.47 21.58 -9.92
C HIS A 419 -0.43 22.05 -11.07
N GLY A 420 -1.31 21.18 -11.57
CA GLY A 420 -2.27 21.51 -12.63
C GLY A 420 -1.63 21.81 -13.99
N LEU A 421 -0.45 21.18 -14.27
CA LEU A 421 0.24 21.35 -15.55
C LEU A 421 -0.55 20.73 -16.70
N THR A 422 -0.46 21.35 -17.86
CA THR A 422 -1.05 20.84 -19.10
C THR A 422 -0.11 19.85 -19.80
N ALA A 423 -0.65 19.08 -20.75
CA ALA A 423 0.13 18.19 -21.61
C ALA A 423 1.26 18.93 -22.34
N ASP A 424 1.00 20.14 -22.84
CA ASP A 424 2.01 20.94 -23.50
C ASP A 424 3.13 21.36 -22.54
N GLN A 425 2.78 21.80 -21.32
CA GLN A 425 3.76 22.12 -20.30
C GLN A 425 4.61 20.91 -19.85
N ILE A 426 4.10 19.69 -20.00
CA ILE A 426 4.88 18.47 -19.73
C ILE A 426 5.88 18.18 -20.87
N LYS A 427 5.62 18.64 -22.09
CA LYS A 427 6.54 18.49 -23.24
C LYS A 427 7.74 19.45 -23.21
N GLU A 428 7.61 20.59 -22.54
CA GLU A 428 8.65 21.64 -22.53
C GLU A 428 9.96 21.27 -21.82
N PRO A 429 9.97 20.53 -20.67
CA PRO A 429 11.20 20.24 -19.95
C PRO A 429 12.19 19.42 -20.76
N LEU A 430 13.48 19.74 -20.58
CA LEU A 430 14.57 18.94 -21.15
C LEU A 430 14.88 17.78 -20.22
N TYR A 431 14.26 16.64 -20.47
CA TYR A 431 14.46 15.42 -19.70
C TYR A 431 15.84 14.81 -19.92
N ALA A 432 16.40 14.18 -18.89
CA ALA A 432 17.63 13.41 -19.02
C ALA A 432 17.47 12.31 -20.07
N TYR A 433 18.34 12.28 -21.06
CA TYR A 433 18.29 11.31 -22.16
C TYR A 433 19.56 10.44 -22.22
N PRO A 434 19.46 9.14 -22.45
CA PRO A 434 18.24 8.36 -22.56
C PRO A 434 17.77 7.82 -21.19
N SER A 435 16.51 8.05 -20.84
CA SER A 435 15.90 7.58 -19.59
C SER A 435 14.40 7.32 -19.77
N HIS A 436 13.75 6.63 -18.82
CA HIS A 436 12.30 6.48 -18.83
C HIS A 436 11.59 7.84 -18.76
N SER A 437 12.13 8.81 -18.01
CA SER A 437 11.58 10.16 -17.93
C SER A 437 11.57 10.89 -19.28
N SER A 438 12.54 10.63 -20.18
CA SER A 438 12.55 11.24 -21.51
C SER A 438 11.41 10.76 -22.40
N ASN A 439 10.75 9.67 -22.06
CA ASN A 439 9.57 9.19 -22.78
C ASN A 439 8.32 10.02 -22.49
N THR A 440 8.29 10.78 -21.38
CA THR A 440 7.11 11.53 -20.91
C THR A 440 6.53 12.42 -22.01
N GLN A 441 7.38 13.11 -22.76
CA GLN A 441 6.97 14.00 -23.84
C GLN A 441 6.22 13.32 -25.00
N TYR A 442 6.38 12.00 -25.14
CA TYR A 442 5.72 11.20 -26.18
C TYR A 442 4.45 10.49 -25.68
N MET A 443 4.15 10.64 -24.38
CA MET A 443 3.00 10.00 -23.76
C MET A 443 1.76 10.91 -23.66
N VAL A 444 1.92 12.20 -23.94
CA VAL A 444 0.89 13.24 -23.81
C VAL A 444 0.64 13.97 -25.14
#